data_be1ddcccfcd33540381ea496566e067c
#
_entry.id   be1ddcccfcd33540381ea496566e067c
#
_cell.length_a   1.000
_cell.length_b   1.000
_cell.length_c   1.000
_cell.angle_alpha   90.00
_cell.angle_beta   90.00
_cell.angle_gamma   90.00
#
_symmetry.space_group_name_H-M   'P 1'
#
loop_
_entity.id
_entity.type
_entity.pdbx_description
1 polymer ?
#
loop_
_entity_poly.entity_id
_entity_poly.type
_entity_poly.pdbx_seq_one_letter_code
_entity_poly.pdbx_strand_id
1 'polypeptide(L)'
;SVLFAGCSTTPKHTETVSAEPSQKTSHGPLTKHTNWKKNQLTQLSPLDLDLSVLEDSEIDPKVTDVWQRIRNGYQLAEYQDLDPETQSRLTWFANHPDYFNKVVERARPYLFYIVEELESRDMPLEIALLPIIESGYQPFALSSGQAAGIWQFIPATGRVFGLEQNWWYDGRRDVIQSTNAALDYLQKLHNDFNDWELAIAAYNAGEGTVGRAIKRNREAGLPTDFWSLELPA
;
A
#
# COMPACT_ATOMS: atom_id res chain seq x y z
N SER A 1 14.14 8.69 8.78
CA SER A 1 13.88 10.07 8.26
C SER A 1 14.24 10.07 6.80
N VAL A 2 13.26 9.86 5.94
CA VAL A 2 13.47 9.95 4.48
C VAL A 2 13.45 11.43 4.11
N LEU A 3 14.60 11.98 3.72
CA LEU A 3 14.76 13.34 3.21
C LEU A 3 14.55 13.33 1.69
N PHE A 4 13.42 13.83 1.23
CA PHE A 4 13.24 14.18 -0.18
C PHE A 4 13.60 15.65 -0.40
N ALA A 5 14.66 15.89 -1.18
CA ALA A 5 15.01 17.21 -1.66
C ALA A 5 14.07 17.65 -2.80
N GLY A 6 13.32 18.73 -2.55
CA GLY A 6 12.43 19.31 -3.55
C GLY A 6 13.17 20.18 -4.55
N CYS A 7 12.85 20.08 -5.83
CA CYS A 7 13.14 21.11 -6.83
C CYS A 7 11.97 22.10 -6.93
N SER A 8 12.23 23.36 -6.59
CA SER A 8 11.36 24.51 -6.76
C SER A 8 11.50 25.10 -8.15
N THR A 9 10.41 25.24 -8.89
CA THR A 9 10.26 26.27 -9.91
C THR A 9 8.78 26.68 -9.99
N THR A 10 8.51 27.90 -9.57
CA THR A 10 7.25 28.63 -9.77
C THR A 10 7.21 29.27 -11.15
N PRO A 11 6.04 29.38 -11.78
CA PRO A 11 5.66 30.62 -12.43
C PRO A 11 4.31 31.15 -11.90
N LYS A 12 4.31 32.45 -11.65
CA LYS A 12 3.13 33.29 -11.40
C LYS A 12 2.31 33.43 -12.68
N HIS A 13 1.02 33.19 -12.62
CA HIS A 13 0.07 33.83 -13.49
C HIS A 13 -1.24 34.08 -12.72
N THR A 14 -1.57 35.31 -12.56
CA THR A 14 -2.83 35.88 -12.09
C THR A 14 -3.78 35.98 -13.29
N GLU A 15 -4.90 35.31 -13.27
CA GLU A 15 -6.09 35.69 -14.05
C GLU A 15 -7.32 35.67 -13.17
N THR A 16 -7.92 36.84 -13.06
CA THR A 16 -9.20 37.09 -12.44
C THR A 16 -10.30 36.71 -13.43
N VAL A 17 -11.18 35.78 -13.04
CA VAL A 17 -12.44 35.53 -13.74
C VAL A 17 -13.59 35.78 -12.79
N SER A 18 -14.44 36.71 -13.25
CA SER A 18 -15.66 37.21 -12.63
C SER A 18 -16.72 36.12 -12.47
N ALA A 19 -17.37 36.11 -11.31
CA ALA A 19 -18.50 35.26 -10.99
C ALA A 19 -19.80 35.80 -11.59
N GLU A 20 -20.54 34.98 -12.31
CA GLU A 20 -21.98 35.20 -12.54
C GLU A 20 -22.80 34.27 -11.62
N PRO A 21 -23.99 34.72 -11.17
CA PRO A 21 -24.77 33.98 -10.18
C PRO A 21 -25.74 32.99 -10.86
N SER A 22 -25.62 31.69 -10.57
CA SER A 22 -26.61 30.70 -11.01
C SER A 22 -27.71 30.49 -9.97
N GLN A 23 -28.89 30.35 -10.52
CA GLN A 23 -30.24 30.30 -9.99
C GLN A 23 -30.47 29.37 -8.80
N LYS A 24 -31.25 29.91 -7.84
CA LYS A 24 -31.88 29.17 -6.74
C LYS A 24 -32.97 28.26 -7.26
N THR A 25 -32.79 26.93 -7.12
CA THR A 25 -33.89 26.00 -7.15
C THR A 25 -34.42 25.76 -5.75
N SER A 26 -35.67 26.16 -5.55
CA SER A 26 -36.44 25.97 -4.32
C SER A 26 -36.79 24.48 -4.15
N HIS A 27 -36.29 23.86 -3.10
CA HIS A 27 -36.82 22.58 -2.64
C HIS A 27 -37.85 22.83 -1.55
N GLY A 28 -39.07 22.36 -1.79
CA GLY A 28 -40.18 22.43 -0.86
C GLY A 28 -39.98 21.56 0.38
N PRO A 29 -40.82 21.71 1.41
CA PRO A 29 -40.57 21.14 2.74
C PRO A 29 -40.78 19.63 2.77
N LEU A 30 -39.79 18.93 3.34
CA LEU A 30 -39.87 17.52 3.69
C LEU A 30 -40.95 17.30 4.75
N THR A 31 -42.03 16.62 4.36
CA THR A 31 -43.13 16.22 5.24
C THR A 31 -42.71 15.05 6.15
N LYS A 32 -42.80 15.33 7.43
CA LYS A 32 -43.14 14.55 8.63
C LYS A 32 -43.16 13.01 8.59
N HIS A 33 -42.37 12.46 9.50
CA HIS A 33 -42.69 11.39 10.43
C HIS A 33 -43.26 10.08 9.87
N THR A 34 -42.42 9.10 9.69
CA THR A 34 -42.79 7.71 9.87
C THR A 34 -42.43 7.29 11.30
N ASN A 35 -43.51 7.13 12.12
CA ASN A 35 -43.47 6.52 13.44
C ASN A 35 -43.04 5.04 13.29
N TRP A 36 -41.79 4.70 13.58
CA TRP A 36 -41.40 3.31 13.77
C TRP A 36 -41.96 2.81 15.10
N LYS A 37 -43.07 2.05 15.02
CA LYS A 37 -43.66 1.37 16.17
C LYS A 37 -42.63 0.41 16.76
N LYS A 38 -42.30 0.62 18.00
CA LYS A 38 -41.35 -0.09 18.84
C LYS A 38 -41.72 -1.58 19.12
N ASN A 39 -42.73 -2.14 18.44
CA ASN A 39 -43.34 -3.43 18.77
C ASN A 39 -43.15 -4.53 17.71
N GLN A 40 -42.19 -4.41 16.75
CA GLN A 40 -41.92 -5.49 15.81
C GLN A 40 -40.53 -6.15 15.97
N LEU A 41 -39.78 -5.78 16.99
CA LEU A 41 -38.47 -6.40 17.27
C LEU A 41 -38.52 -7.61 18.20
N THR A 42 -39.71 -8.01 18.66
CA THR A 42 -39.88 -9.11 19.64
C THR A 42 -40.35 -10.44 19.04
N GLN A 43 -40.32 -10.59 17.71
CA GLN A 43 -40.69 -11.87 17.07
C GLN A 43 -39.68 -12.30 15.97
N LEU A 44 -38.44 -11.93 16.09
CA LEU A 44 -37.40 -12.72 15.47
C LEU A 44 -37.03 -13.81 16.45
N SER A 45 -37.53 -15.04 16.21
CA SER A 45 -36.96 -16.23 16.82
C SER A 45 -35.46 -16.13 16.75
N PRO A 46 -34.71 -16.57 17.77
CA PRO A 46 -33.29 -16.83 17.56
C PRO A 46 -33.20 -17.63 16.27
N LEU A 47 -32.49 -17.15 15.28
CA LEU A 47 -32.11 -17.97 14.15
C LEU A 47 -31.50 -19.23 14.78
N ASP A 48 -32.18 -20.36 14.65
CA ASP A 48 -31.60 -21.67 14.87
C ASP A 48 -30.51 -21.81 13.83
N LEU A 49 -29.41 -21.12 14.07
CA LEU A 49 -28.13 -21.36 13.38
C LEU A 49 -27.72 -22.74 13.90
N ASP A 50 -27.94 -23.74 13.07
CA ASP A 50 -27.40 -25.07 13.28
C ASP A 50 -25.87 -24.92 13.22
N LEU A 51 -25.28 -24.69 14.40
CA LEU A 51 -23.83 -24.56 14.57
C LEU A 51 -23.09 -25.86 14.26
N SER A 52 -23.79 -26.99 14.11
CA SER A 52 -23.19 -28.26 13.72
C SER A 52 -22.63 -28.22 12.29
N VAL A 53 -23.15 -27.31 11.45
CA VAL A 53 -22.61 -27.08 10.08
C VAL A 53 -21.25 -26.38 10.12
N LEU A 54 -20.90 -25.74 11.24
CA LEU A 54 -19.58 -25.06 11.39
C LEU A 54 -18.51 -26.00 12.00
N GLU A 55 -18.91 -27.15 12.56
CA GLU A 55 -17.95 -28.08 13.19
C GLU A 55 -17.26 -29.00 12.19
N ASP A 56 -17.79 -29.17 10.97
CA ASP A 56 -17.22 -30.03 9.92
C ASP A 56 -16.63 -29.26 8.71
N SER A 57 -16.56 -27.93 8.77
CA SER A 57 -15.75 -27.22 7.79
C SER A 57 -14.28 -27.45 8.15
N GLU A 58 -13.60 -28.38 7.47
CA GLU A 58 -12.14 -28.36 7.42
C GLU A 58 -11.71 -26.95 7.08
N ILE A 59 -11.24 -26.20 8.10
CA ILE A 59 -10.66 -24.89 7.89
C ILE A 59 -9.51 -25.13 6.94
N ASP A 60 -9.63 -24.61 5.71
CA ASP A 60 -8.56 -24.70 4.70
C ASP A 60 -7.24 -24.29 5.38
N PRO A 61 -6.22 -25.17 5.40
CA PRO A 61 -4.93 -24.86 6.02
C PRO A 61 -4.32 -23.56 5.51
N LYS A 62 -4.73 -23.08 4.32
CA LYS A 62 -4.38 -21.75 3.79
C LYS A 62 -4.89 -20.59 4.65
N VAL A 63 -5.95 -20.80 5.44
CA VAL A 63 -6.56 -19.75 6.27
C VAL A 63 -5.84 -19.60 7.62
N THR A 64 -5.08 -20.59 8.06
CA THR A 64 -4.64 -20.66 9.46
C THR A 64 -3.39 -19.88 9.80
N ASP A 65 -2.46 -19.63 8.87
CA ASP A 65 -1.27 -18.81 9.14
C ASP A 65 -0.82 -18.02 7.91
N VAL A 66 -1.27 -16.78 7.81
CA VAL A 66 -0.87 -15.86 6.74
C VAL A 66 0.64 -15.62 6.69
N TRP A 67 1.33 -15.66 7.82
CA TRP A 67 2.78 -15.51 7.88
C TRP A 67 3.51 -16.72 7.30
N GLN A 68 2.93 -17.92 7.49
CA GLN A 68 3.47 -19.13 6.85
C GLN A 68 3.28 -19.09 5.33
N ARG A 69 2.12 -18.57 4.85
CA ARG A 69 1.89 -18.36 3.42
C ARG A 69 2.95 -17.42 2.83
N ILE A 70 3.19 -16.26 3.49
CA ILE A 70 4.23 -15.32 3.05
C ILE A 70 5.59 -16.00 2.94
N ARG A 71 6.02 -16.75 3.99
CA ARG A 71 7.30 -17.46 3.98
C ARG A 71 7.40 -18.50 2.86
N ASN A 72 6.31 -19.22 2.60
CA ASN A 72 6.29 -20.23 1.55
C ASN A 72 6.25 -19.66 0.13
N GLY A 73 5.88 -18.40 -0.02
CA GLY A 73 5.77 -17.71 -1.30
C GLY A 73 6.91 -16.71 -1.57
N TYR A 74 8.03 -16.84 -0.87
CA TYR A 74 9.23 -16.06 -1.16
C TYR A 74 9.80 -16.43 -2.53
N GLN A 75 10.09 -15.42 -3.34
CA GLN A 75 10.64 -15.56 -4.69
C GLN A 75 11.90 -14.74 -4.91
N LEU A 76 12.24 -13.82 -4.00
CA LEU A 76 13.46 -13.04 -4.08
C LEU A 76 14.66 -13.89 -3.69
N ALA A 77 15.83 -13.55 -4.23
CA ALA A 77 17.06 -14.29 -3.96
C ALA A 77 17.45 -14.21 -2.47
N GLU A 78 17.93 -15.33 -1.93
CA GLU A 78 18.54 -15.35 -0.60
C GLU A 78 19.99 -14.88 -0.69
N TYR A 79 20.35 -13.89 0.12
CA TYR A 79 21.71 -13.39 0.23
C TYR A 79 22.36 -13.87 1.53
N GLN A 80 23.50 -14.54 1.42
CA GLN A 80 24.23 -15.04 2.58
C GLN A 80 25.21 -13.99 3.14
N ASP A 81 25.78 -13.16 2.28
CA ASP A 81 26.75 -12.13 2.65
C ASP A 81 26.06 -10.75 2.60
N LEU A 82 25.45 -10.36 3.71
CA LEU A 82 24.79 -9.05 3.84
C LEU A 82 25.86 -7.96 4.08
N ASP A 83 25.69 -6.84 3.40
CA ASP A 83 26.50 -5.66 3.65
C ASP A 83 26.29 -5.13 5.10
N PRO A 84 27.26 -4.35 5.63
CA PRO A 84 27.21 -3.89 7.03
C PRO A 84 25.97 -3.04 7.36
N GLU A 85 25.42 -2.30 6.40
CA GLU A 85 24.22 -1.49 6.64
C GLU A 85 22.99 -2.37 6.77
N THR A 86 22.81 -3.32 5.86
CA THR A 86 21.72 -4.32 5.93
C THR A 86 21.80 -5.11 7.23
N GLN A 87 22.99 -5.57 7.64
CA GLN A 87 23.20 -6.25 8.91
C GLN A 87 22.84 -5.38 10.11
N SER A 88 23.15 -4.10 10.07
CA SER A 88 22.79 -3.13 11.11
C SER A 88 21.26 -2.97 11.22
N ARG A 89 20.56 -2.89 10.10
CA ARG A 89 19.10 -2.80 10.06
C ARG A 89 18.44 -4.05 10.65
N LEU A 90 18.90 -5.24 10.27
CA LEU A 90 18.42 -6.49 10.86
C LEU A 90 18.61 -6.53 12.36
N THR A 91 19.79 -6.13 12.83
CA THR A 91 20.11 -6.06 14.26
C THR A 91 19.20 -5.08 14.98
N TRP A 92 18.88 -3.94 14.34
CA TRP A 92 17.95 -2.98 14.92
C TRP A 92 16.55 -3.60 15.11
N PHE A 93 15.99 -4.26 14.09
CA PHE A 93 14.68 -4.93 14.20
C PHE A 93 14.68 -6.02 15.27
N ALA A 94 15.75 -6.84 15.33
CA ALA A 94 15.89 -7.89 16.34
C ALA A 94 15.90 -7.33 17.77
N ASN A 95 16.46 -6.14 17.98
CA ASN A 95 16.54 -5.48 19.28
C ASN A 95 15.31 -4.64 19.63
N HIS A 96 14.34 -4.51 18.73
CA HIS A 96 13.11 -3.73 18.93
C HIS A 96 11.83 -4.56 18.74
N PRO A 97 11.66 -5.68 19.48
CA PRO A 97 10.50 -6.57 19.30
C PRO A 97 9.16 -5.87 19.57
N ASP A 98 9.12 -4.92 20.50
CA ASP A 98 7.90 -4.15 20.80
C ASP A 98 7.45 -3.29 19.61
N TYR A 99 8.40 -2.75 18.85
CA TYR A 99 8.08 -2.03 17.62
C TYR A 99 7.48 -2.99 16.58
N PHE A 100 8.18 -4.11 16.36
CA PHE A 100 7.74 -5.12 15.39
C PHE A 100 6.36 -5.70 15.72
N ASN A 101 6.12 -6.03 16.99
CA ASN A 101 4.83 -6.52 17.46
C ASN A 101 3.69 -5.52 17.17
N LYS A 102 3.92 -4.22 17.40
CA LYS A 102 2.94 -3.17 17.07
C LYS A 102 2.63 -3.10 15.57
N VAL A 103 3.64 -3.28 14.73
CA VAL A 103 3.46 -3.28 13.26
C VAL A 103 2.69 -4.52 12.84
N VAL A 104 2.99 -5.69 13.37
CA VAL A 104 2.28 -6.95 13.12
C VAL A 104 0.79 -6.84 13.50
N GLU A 105 0.49 -6.25 14.67
CA GLU A 105 -0.91 -6.03 15.08
C GLU A 105 -1.65 -5.08 14.14
N ARG A 106 -0.98 -4.05 13.62
CA ARG A 106 -1.58 -3.14 12.62
C ARG A 106 -1.79 -3.82 11.27
N ALA A 107 -0.89 -4.71 10.87
CA ALA A 107 -0.99 -5.46 9.62
C ALA A 107 -2.14 -6.47 9.63
N ARG A 108 -2.48 -7.04 10.80
CA ARG A 108 -3.44 -8.13 10.98
C ARG A 108 -4.76 -7.96 10.20
N PRO A 109 -5.44 -6.79 10.22
CA PRO A 109 -6.70 -6.62 9.49
C PRO A 109 -6.56 -6.59 7.97
N TYR A 110 -5.35 -6.37 7.43
CA TYR A 110 -5.11 -6.11 6.01
C TYR A 110 -4.30 -7.22 5.33
N LEU A 111 -3.45 -7.91 6.09
CA LEU A 111 -2.42 -8.78 5.57
C LEU A 111 -2.99 -9.94 4.76
N PHE A 112 -4.10 -10.52 5.22
CA PHE A 112 -4.76 -11.61 4.49
C PHE A 112 -5.19 -11.17 3.09
N TYR A 113 -5.87 -10.02 2.98
CA TYR A 113 -6.29 -9.47 1.70
C TYR A 113 -5.10 -9.20 0.77
N ILE A 114 -4.02 -8.60 1.31
CA ILE A 114 -2.82 -8.29 0.53
C ILE A 114 -2.17 -9.57 -0.02
N VAL A 115 -2.09 -10.63 0.81
CA VAL A 115 -1.52 -11.91 0.38
C VAL A 115 -2.39 -12.59 -0.69
N GLU A 116 -3.73 -12.57 -0.55
CA GLU A 116 -4.65 -13.07 -1.57
C GLU A 116 -4.44 -12.36 -2.93
N GLU A 117 -4.31 -11.03 -2.90
CA GLU A 117 -4.07 -10.23 -4.11
C GLU A 117 -2.71 -10.54 -4.75
N LEU A 118 -1.66 -10.74 -3.95
CA LEU A 118 -0.33 -11.11 -4.43
C LEU A 118 -0.34 -12.51 -5.07
N GLU A 119 -0.92 -13.50 -4.39
CA GLU A 119 -1.04 -14.86 -4.92
C GLU A 119 -1.86 -14.91 -6.21
N SER A 120 -2.96 -14.15 -6.27
CA SER A 120 -3.81 -14.10 -7.48
C SER A 120 -3.09 -13.54 -8.72
N ARG A 121 -2.02 -12.77 -8.50
CA ARG A 121 -1.19 -12.12 -9.53
C ARG A 121 0.15 -12.82 -9.75
N ASP A 122 0.41 -13.92 -9.04
CA ASP A 122 1.68 -14.66 -9.08
C ASP A 122 2.90 -13.76 -8.76
N MET A 123 2.72 -12.86 -7.77
CA MET A 123 3.73 -11.91 -7.33
C MET A 123 4.46 -12.45 -6.09
N PRO A 124 5.74 -12.06 -5.86
CA PRO A 124 6.49 -12.43 -4.66
C PRO A 124 5.77 -11.99 -3.39
N LEU A 125 5.60 -12.90 -2.43
CA LEU A 125 4.86 -12.59 -1.21
C LEU A 125 5.65 -11.71 -0.23
N GLU A 126 6.96 -11.51 -0.45
CA GLU A 126 7.78 -10.50 0.25
C GLU A 126 7.23 -9.09 0.07
N ILE A 127 6.53 -8.82 -1.03
CA ILE A 127 5.89 -7.53 -1.29
C ILE A 127 4.87 -7.17 -0.20
N ALA A 128 4.25 -8.17 0.46
CA ALA A 128 3.39 -7.93 1.62
C ALA A 128 4.13 -7.26 2.79
N LEU A 129 5.47 -7.29 2.81
CA LEU A 129 6.28 -6.68 3.86
C LEU A 129 6.62 -5.21 3.58
N LEU A 130 6.42 -4.70 2.36
CA LEU A 130 6.71 -3.30 2.01
C LEU A 130 5.97 -2.30 2.91
N PRO A 131 4.67 -2.44 3.23
CA PRO A 131 3.98 -1.51 4.12
C PRO A 131 4.56 -1.44 5.54
N ILE A 132 5.36 -2.44 5.97
CA ILE A 132 6.10 -2.38 7.25
C ILE A 132 7.10 -1.23 7.22
N ILE A 133 7.84 -1.13 6.12
CA ILE A 133 8.91 -0.14 5.93
C ILE A 133 8.30 1.22 5.58
N GLU A 134 7.30 1.24 4.72
CA GLU A 134 6.67 2.47 4.21
C GLU A 134 5.94 3.25 5.30
N SER A 135 5.12 2.57 6.11
CA SER A 135 4.22 3.25 7.06
C SER A 135 4.07 2.57 8.41
N GLY A 136 4.70 1.38 8.62
CA GLY A 136 4.37 0.52 9.75
C GLY A 136 2.90 0.08 9.73
N TYR A 137 2.34 -0.15 8.54
CA TYR A 137 0.94 -0.51 8.32
C TYR A 137 -0.06 0.52 8.87
N GLN A 138 0.24 1.82 8.77
CA GLN A 138 -0.65 2.89 9.23
C GLN A 138 -1.47 3.47 8.07
N PRO A 139 -2.79 3.23 7.98
CA PRO A 139 -3.62 3.71 6.85
C PRO A 139 -3.68 5.23 6.74
N PHE A 140 -3.50 5.92 7.85
CA PHE A 140 -3.52 7.39 7.90
C PHE A 140 -2.14 8.04 7.93
N ALA A 141 -1.07 7.26 7.69
CA ALA A 141 0.27 7.82 7.60
C ALA A 141 0.35 8.88 6.50
N LEU A 142 1.05 9.97 6.81
CA LEU A 142 1.34 11.07 5.90
C LEU A 142 2.78 11.51 6.11
N SER A 143 3.59 11.41 5.05
CA SER A 143 4.98 11.86 5.10
C SER A 143 5.11 13.37 4.86
N SER A 144 6.29 13.92 5.16
CA SER A 144 6.64 15.30 4.80
C SER A 144 6.61 15.55 3.28
N GLY A 145 6.84 14.51 2.48
CA GLY A 145 6.74 14.51 1.02
C GLY A 145 5.31 14.29 0.49
N GLN A 146 4.29 14.38 1.37
CA GLN A 146 2.87 14.19 1.00
C GLN A 146 2.52 12.74 0.58
N ALA A 147 3.39 11.77 0.80
CA ALA A 147 3.04 10.38 0.60
C ALA A 147 2.05 9.92 1.67
N ALA A 148 1.02 9.15 1.28
CA ALA A 148 -0.09 8.79 2.17
C ALA A 148 -0.47 7.30 2.10
N GLY A 149 -1.06 6.81 3.20
CA GLY A 149 -1.58 5.46 3.33
C GLY A 149 -0.52 4.41 3.66
N ILE A 150 -0.94 3.13 3.70
CA ILE A 150 -0.02 2.03 4.03
C ILE A 150 1.08 1.86 2.98
N TRP A 151 0.80 2.19 1.72
CA TRP A 151 1.69 2.07 0.57
C TRP A 151 2.46 3.35 0.24
N GLN A 152 2.27 4.41 0.99
CA GLN A 152 2.95 5.70 0.86
C GLN A 152 2.96 6.26 -0.58
N PHE A 153 1.79 6.22 -1.25
CA PHE A 153 1.66 6.87 -2.55
C PHE A 153 1.83 8.38 -2.46
N ILE A 154 2.73 8.93 -3.27
CA ILE A 154 2.76 10.38 -3.51
C ILE A 154 1.55 10.79 -4.36
N PRO A 155 1.05 12.05 -4.25
CA PRO A 155 -0.19 12.46 -4.92
C PRO A 155 -0.21 12.21 -6.42
N ALA A 156 0.90 12.48 -7.10
CA ALA A 156 0.98 12.34 -8.56
C ALA A 156 0.88 10.87 -8.99
N THR A 157 1.68 9.98 -8.37
CA THR A 157 1.65 8.55 -8.67
C THR A 157 0.30 7.92 -8.32
N GLY A 158 -0.28 8.30 -7.17
CA GLY A 158 -1.63 7.82 -6.80
C GLY A 158 -2.68 8.13 -7.88
N ARG A 159 -2.67 9.34 -8.45
CA ARG A 159 -3.59 9.70 -9.54
C ARG A 159 -3.35 8.89 -10.81
N VAL A 160 -2.09 8.62 -11.17
CA VAL A 160 -1.75 7.79 -12.34
C VAL A 160 -2.33 6.38 -12.20
N PHE A 161 -2.32 5.83 -10.98
CA PHE A 161 -2.87 4.50 -10.68
C PHE A 161 -4.32 4.54 -10.18
N GLY A 162 -5.08 5.61 -10.51
CA GLY A 162 -6.53 5.68 -10.33
C GLY A 162 -6.98 5.98 -8.89
N LEU A 163 -6.07 6.36 -7.98
CA LEU A 163 -6.44 6.73 -6.63
C LEU A 163 -7.02 8.15 -6.61
N GLU A 164 -8.35 8.22 -6.44
CA GLU A 164 -9.05 9.50 -6.35
C GLU A 164 -8.57 10.32 -5.16
N GLN A 165 -8.35 11.60 -5.39
CA GLN A 165 -7.91 12.55 -4.36
C GLN A 165 -8.70 13.84 -4.50
N ASN A 166 -9.60 14.05 -3.60
CA ASN A 166 -10.37 15.30 -3.48
C ASN A 166 -10.40 15.75 -2.02
N TRP A 167 -11.13 16.81 -1.68
CA TRP A 167 -11.11 17.34 -0.33
C TRP A 167 -11.87 16.50 0.71
N TRP A 168 -12.73 15.56 0.25
CA TRP A 168 -13.48 14.63 1.09
C TRP A 168 -12.83 13.26 1.21
N TYR A 169 -12.16 12.83 0.16
CA TYR A 169 -11.70 11.48 0.00
C TYR A 169 -10.27 11.43 -0.56
N ASP A 170 -9.48 10.56 0.00
CA ASP A 170 -8.12 10.27 -0.45
C ASP A 170 -7.95 8.76 -0.57
N GLY A 171 -8.08 8.24 -1.80
CA GLY A 171 -7.98 6.82 -2.12
C GLY A 171 -6.64 6.17 -1.78
N ARG A 172 -5.61 6.98 -1.55
CA ARG A 172 -4.31 6.49 -1.08
C ARG A 172 -4.37 5.91 0.34
N ARG A 173 -5.39 6.30 1.12
CA ARG A 173 -5.67 5.83 2.48
C ARG A 173 -6.68 4.68 2.52
N ASP A 174 -7.36 4.44 1.43
CA ASP A 174 -8.21 3.26 1.25
C ASP A 174 -7.31 2.04 1.01
N VAL A 175 -7.33 1.09 1.95
CA VAL A 175 -6.40 -0.05 1.90
C VAL A 175 -6.66 -0.94 0.69
N ILE A 176 -7.92 -1.15 0.31
CA ILE A 176 -8.26 -2.00 -0.83
C ILE A 176 -7.80 -1.34 -2.14
N GLN A 177 -8.19 -0.08 -2.37
CA GLN A 177 -7.84 0.63 -3.60
C GLN A 177 -6.33 0.85 -3.70
N SER A 178 -5.69 1.28 -2.60
CA SER A 178 -4.24 1.52 -2.61
C SER A 178 -3.42 0.24 -2.75
N THR A 179 -3.90 -0.90 -2.25
CA THR A 179 -3.24 -2.20 -2.50
C THR A 179 -3.29 -2.55 -3.97
N ASN A 180 -4.46 -2.52 -4.61
CA ASN A 180 -4.55 -2.79 -6.04
C ASN A 180 -3.64 -1.87 -6.86
N ALA A 181 -3.67 -0.57 -6.59
CA ALA A 181 -2.81 0.41 -7.26
C ALA A 181 -1.31 0.14 -7.03
N ALA A 182 -0.92 -0.29 -5.82
CA ALA A 182 0.47 -0.60 -5.51
C ALA A 182 0.96 -1.84 -6.27
N LEU A 183 0.13 -2.88 -6.32
CA LEU A 183 0.46 -4.10 -7.06
C LEU A 183 0.50 -3.85 -8.56
N ASP A 184 -0.41 -3.04 -9.12
CA ASP A 184 -0.37 -2.62 -10.52
C ASP A 184 0.90 -1.83 -10.84
N TYR A 185 1.31 -0.93 -9.93
CA TYR A 185 2.55 -0.16 -10.10
C TYR A 185 3.79 -1.05 -10.00
N LEU A 186 3.87 -1.94 -9.03
CA LEU A 186 4.97 -2.88 -8.88
C LEU A 186 5.06 -3.84 -10.07
N GLN A 187 3.92 -4.31 -10.60
CA GLN A 187 3.88 -5.13 -11.81
C GLN A 187 4.40 -4.38 -13.03
N LYS A 188 4.01 -3.10 -13.17
CA LYS A 188 4.53 -2.23 -14.25
C LYS A 188 6.05 -2.08 -14.12
N LEU A 189 6.56 -1.84 -12.92
CA LEU A 189 7.99 -1.71 -12.68
C LEU A 189 8.75 -3.02 -12.96
N HIS A 190 8.18 -4.16 -12.56
CA HIS A 190 8.75 -5.46 -12.91
C HIS A 190 8.78 -5.69 -14.42
N ASN A 191 7.74 -5.32 -15.14
CA ASN A 191 7.72 -5.42 -16.60
C ASN A 191 8.78 -4.53 -17.26
N ASP A 192 9.10 -3.37 -16.68
CA ASP A 192 10.11 -2.45 -17.19
C ASP A 192 11.54 -2.94 -16.94
N PHE A 193 11.79 -3.53 -15.78
CA PHE A 193 13.13 -3.91 -15.35
C PHE A 193 13.41 -5.42 -15.47
N ASN A 194 12.36 -6.23 -15.60
CA ASN A 194 12.39 -7.70 -15.63
C ASN A 194 13.12 -8.31 -14.40
N ASP A 195 12.98 -7.64 -13.25
CA ASP A 195 13.64 -7.99 -12.00
C ASP A 195 12.82 -7.40 -10.83
N TRP A 196 12.46 -8.22 -9.86
CA TRP A 196 11.63 -7.79 -8.72
C TRP A 196 12.39 -6.91 -7.73
N GLU A 197 13.69 -7.14 -7.53
CA GLU A 197 14.50 -6.31 -6.64
C GLU A 197 14.65 -4.90 -7.21
N LEU A 198 14.88 -4.79 -8.53
CA LEU A 198 14.88 -3.52 -9.24
C LEU A 198 13.52 -2.84 -9.26
N ALA A 199 12.43 -3.61 -9.35
CA ALA A 199 11.07 -3.07 -9.26
C ALA A 199 10.78 -2.47 -7.88
N ILE A 200 11.14 -3.17 -6.80
CA ILE A 200 11.01 -2.69 -5.43
C ILE A 200 11.89 -1.46 -5.19
N ALA A 201 13.13 -1.47 -5.68
CA ALA A 201 14.02 -0.32 -5.62
C ALA A 201 13.44 0.89 -6.37
N ALA A 202 12.82 0.66 -7.54
CA ALA A 202 12.19 1.71 -8.34
C ALA A 202 10.90 2.25 -7.72
N TYR A 203 10.14 1.41 -7.01
CA TYR A 203 8.99 1.85 -6.21
C TYR A 203 9.42 2.89 -5.16
N ASN A 204 10.56 2.66 -4.52
CA ASN A 204 11.09 3.48 -3.43
C ASN A 204 11.83 4.74 -3.96
N ALA A 205 12.83 4.54 -4.84
CA ALA A 205 13.73 5.59 -5.32
C ALA A 205 13.23 6.31 -6.59
N GLY A 206 12.17 5.78 -7.21
CA GLY A 206 11.64 6.23 -8.49
C GLY A 206 12.29 5.54 -9.70
N GLU A 207 11.44 5.15 -10.68
CA GLU A 207 11.86 4.42 -11.88
C GLU A 207 12.97 5.13 -12.69
N GLY A 208 12.90 6.47 -12.78
CA GLY A 208 13.92 7.25 -13.46
C GLY A 208 15.30 7.21 -12.78
N THR A 209 15.33 7.07 -11.46
CA THR A 209 16.58 6.96 -10.68
C THR A 209 17.24 5.61 -10.93
N VAL A 210 16.49 4.53 -10.81
CA VAL A 210 16.97 3.17 -11.09
C VAL A 210 17.40 3.04 -12.55
N GLY A 211 16.60 3.53 -13.50
CA GLY A 211 16.94 3.50 -14.92
C GLY A 211 18.24 4.23 -15.24
N ARG A 212 18.51 5.38 -14.60
CA ARG A 212 19.78 6.10 -14.76
C ARG A 212 20.95 5.32 -14.17
N ALA A 213 20.78 4.67 -13.02
CA ALA A 213 21.82 3.84 -12.41
C ALA A 213 22.18 2.64 -13.29
N ILE A 214 21.17 1.93 -13.81
CA ILE A 214 21.34 0.82 -14.76
C ILE A 214 22.10 1.29 -16.00
N LYS A 215 21.69 2.43 -16.58
CA LYS A 215 22.37 2.98 -17.75
C LYS A 215 23.85 3.29 -17.45
N ARG A 216 24.14 3.93 -16.34
CA ARG A 216 25.52 4.25 -15.91
C ARG A 216 26.38 2.99 -15.78
N ASN A 217 25.88 1.96 -15.10
CA ASN A 217 26.61 0.71 -14.93
C ASN A 217 26.84 -0.01 -16.28
N ARG A 218 25.81 -0.04 -17.14
CA ARG A 218 25.93 -0.64 -18.48
C ARG A 218 27.01 0.06 -19.34
N GLU A 219 27.05 1.40 -19.30
CA GLU A 219 28.08 2.19 -20.03
C GLU A 219 29.47 1.97 -19.45
N ALA A 220 29.58 1.66 -18.17
CA ALA A 220 30.85 1.33 -17.49
C ALA A 220 31.26 -0.15 -17.61
N GLY A 221 30.42 -1.02 -18.22
CA GLY A 221 30.66 -2.46 -18.29
C GLY A 221 30.51 -3.19 -16.95
N LEU A 222 29.76 -2.60 -16.02
CA LEU A 222 29.45 -3.16 -14.69
C LEU A 222 28.12 -3.93 -14.70
N PRO A 223 27.89 -4.85 -13.74
CA PRO A 223 26.62 -5.52 -13.56
C PRO A 223 25.47 -4.51 -13.32
N THR A 224 24.25 -4.90 -13.69
CA THR A 224 23.07 -4.03 -13.60
C THR A 224 21.99 -4.59 -12.69
N ASP A 225 22.29 -5.61 -11.88
CA ASP A 225 21.45 -6.12 -10.79
C ASP A 225 21.35 -5.09 -9.65
N PHE A 226 20.36 -5.26 -8.78
CA PHE A 226 20.10 -4.32 -7.69
C PHE A 226 21.34 -4.04 -6.81
N TRP A 227 22.08 -5.10 -6.45
CA TRP A 227 23.22 -5.01 -5.52
C TRP A 227 24.44 -4.34 -6.10
N SER A 228 24.52 -4.29 -7.42
CA SER A 228 25.59 -3.62 -8.15
C SER A 228 25.31 -2.14 -8.45
N LEU A 229 24.07 -1.68 -8.18
CA LEU A 229 23.68 -0.29 -8.44
C LEU A 229 24.02 0.62 -7.27
N GLU A 230 24.58 1.78 -7.57
CA GLU A 230 24.70 2.88 -6.62
C GLU A 230 23.42 3.72 -6.64
N LEU A 231 22.53 3.47 -5.66
CA LEU A 231 21.25 4.16 -5.49
C LEU A 231 21.34 5.16 -4.33
N PRO A 232 20.51 6.23 -4.33
CA PRO A 232 20.41 7.14 -3.20
C PRO A 232 19.91 6.42 -1.96
N ALA A 233 20.48 6.75 -0.80
CA ALA A 233 20.04 6.25 0.51
C ALA A 233 18.68 6.85 0.93
#